data_e12ca5319373fad648bc08059ba6bd86
#
_entry.id   e12ca5319373fad648bc08059ba6bd86
#
_cell.length_a   1.000
_cell.length_b   1.000
_cell.length_c   1.000
_cell.angle_alpha   90.00
_cell.angle_beta   90.00
_cell.angle_gamma   90.00
#
_symmetry.space_group_name_H-M   'P 1'
#
loop_
_entity.id
_entity.type
_entity.pdbx_description
1 polymer ?
#
loop_
_entity_poly.entity_id
_entity_poly.type
_entity_poly.pdbx_seq_one_letter_code
_entity_poly.pdbx_strand_id
1 'polypeptide(L)'
;MASMIRRFYILPVNPGVPDATVQEMIGVLGAADRFIPGLLDSSAGVDFDSRTVLWENTFVDEASYSGPYMVHPYHIGAIDNYVMPDSPECITDNTYATRYTTPDATQKVRGGIRRVLLLNASTEADASAIEALAAQPPEMAASVFGADDVGWVSAKGRAWTHVWEQAFTDMAQLKRYLDTPEGTACSSIEGFASLGIDVGSLKIFTCPFELSPVEHQSPSAPPPDTTPVLYTITAHTADADAYVDLLERCYDPFMADNGTTLLERWRTLDQGYLQAEVHSTWQIDSLAAYSDLRAKTISDPAWSAYVKDALPLVKGGSRRFHRAL
;
A
#
# COMPACT_ATOMS: atom_id res chain seq x y z
N MET A 1 23.00 8.00 13.13
CA MET A 1 22.02 8.73 12.31
C MET A 1 20.74 7.92 12.33
N ALA A 2 19.56 8.53 12.35
CA ALA A 2 18.31 7.79 12.26
C ALA A 2 18.24 7.14 10.87
N SER A 3 17.93 5.85 10.80
CA SER A 3 17.73 5.15 9.53
C SER A 3 16.34 5.48 9.02
N MET A 4 16.24 5.93 7.78
CA MET A 4 14.98 6.09 7.07
C MET A 4 14.43 4.72 6.66
N ILE A 5 13.10 4.61 6.55
CA ILE A 5 12.45 3.42 6.03
C ILE A 5 11.99 3.68 4.61
N ARG A 6 12.40 2.82 3.72
CA ARG A 6 11.97 2.76 2.34
C ARG A 6 10.99 1.60 2.18
N ARG A 7 9.78 1.87 1.69
CA ARG A 7 8.73 0.86 1.54
C ARG A 7 8.18 0.85 0.12
N PHE A 8 7.94 -0.35 -0.37
CA PHE A 8 7.22 -0.63 -1.62
C PHE A 8 5.97 -1.43 -1.30
N TYR A 9 4.82 -0.91 -1.70
CA TYR A 9 3.56 -1.60 -1.57
C TYR A 9 3.08 -2.03 -2.96
N ILE A 10 2.85 -3.32 -3.12
CA ILE A 10 2.49 -3.96 -4.37
C ILE A 10 0.99 -4.23 -4.33
N LEU A 11 0.28 -3.63 -5.28
CA LEU A 11 -1.17 -3.53 -5.32
C LEU A 11 -1.69 -4.09 -6.65
N PRO A 12 -1.86 -5.41 -6.79
CA PRO A 12 -2.52 -5.99 -7.96
C PRO A 12 -3.96 -5.47 -8.04
N VAL A 13 -4.32 -4.88 -9.17
CA VAL A 13 -5.66 -4.33 -9.41
C VAL A 13 -6.60 -5.43 -9.85
N ASN A 14 -7.81 -5.47 -9.29
CA ASN A 14 -8.83 -6.44 -9.62
C ASN A 14 -9.23 -6.35 -11.11
N PRO A 15 -9.52 -7.48 -11.76
CA PRO A 15 -10.03 -7.48 -13.12
C PRO A 15 -11.31 -6.65 -13.25
N GLY A 16 -11.41 -5.89 -14.34
CA GLY A 16 -12.61 -5.11 -14.66
C GLY A 16 -12.70 -3.72 -14.01
N VAL A 17 -11.77 -3.36 -13.12
CA VAL A 17 -11.69 -2.00 -12.55
C VAL A 17 -11.37 -1.00 -13.67
N PRO A 18 -12.14 0.10 -13.82
CA PRO A 18 -11.87 1.13 -14.83
C PRO A 18 -10.51 1.80 -14.62
N ASP A 19 -9.82 2.15 -15.70
CA ASP A 19 -8.52 2.83 -15.63
C ASP A 19 -8.62 4.19 -14.91
N ALA A 20 -9.74 4.90 -15.04
CA ALA A 20 -9.98 6.15 -14.34
C ALA A 20 -9.94 5.97 -12.81
N THR A 21 -10.52 4.87 -12.30
CA THR A 21 -10.49 4.55 -10.85
C THR A 21 -9.07 4.19 -10.39
N VAL A 22 -8.29 3.50 -11.24
CA VAL A 22 -6.88 3.21 -10.95
C VAL A 22 -6.06 4.51 -10.91
N GLN A 23 -6.30 5.44 -11.82
CA GLN A 23 -5.62 6.74 -11.82
C GLN A 23 -6.01 7.59 -10.60
N GLU A 24 -7.27 7.54 -10.15
CA GLU A 24 -7.70 8.17 -8.91
C GLU A 24 -6.95 7.61 -7.69
N MET A 25 -6.86 6.28 -7.57
CA MET A 25 -6.07 5.62 -6.53
C MET A 25 -4.61 6.08 -6.57
N ILE A 26 -3.98 6.10 -7.74
CA ILE A 26 -2.58 6.56 -7.91
C ILE A 26 -2.43 8.01 -7.43
N GLY A 27 -3.38 8.87 -7.74
CA GLY A 27 -3.40 10.26 -7.27
C GLY A 27 -3.48 10.36 -5.74
N VAL A 28 -4.33 9.54 -5.12
CA VAL A 28 -4.43 9.45 -3.65
C VAL A 28 -3.15 8.93 -3.03
N LEU A 29 -2.60 7.84 -3.54
CA LEU A 29 -1.37 7.24 -3.03
C LEU A 29 -0.18 8.19 -3.18
N GLY A 30 -0.03 8.81 -4.36
CA GLY A 30 1.07 9.72 -4.65
C GLY A 30 1.03 11.05 -3.88
N ALA A 31 -0.15 11.45 -3.38
CA ALA A 31 -0.30 12.67 -2.59
C ALA A 31 -0.10 12.45 -1.07
N ALA A 32 0.15 11.22 -0.62
CA ALA A 32 0.18 10.89 0.80
C ALA A 32 1.20 11.71 1.61
N ASP A 33 2.33 12.01 1.02
CA ASP A 33 3.39 12.83 1.62
C ASP A 33 2.99 14.29 1.91
N ARG A 34 1.96 14.80 1.23
CA ARG A 34 1.42 16.16 1.48
C ARG A 34 0.60 16.25 2.75
N PHE A 35 0.08 15.13 3.21
CA PHE A 35 -0.87 15.09 4.32
C PHE A 35 -0.31 14.39 5.56
N ILE A 36 0.57 13.41 5.38
CA ILE A 36 1.01 12.54 6.48
C ILE A 36 2.38 12.98 7.00
N PRO A 37 2.46 13.50 8.24
CA PRO A 37 3.73 13.85 8.86
C PRO A 37 4.69 12.66 8.97
N GLY A 38 5.98 12.91 8.72
CA GLY A 38 7.02 11.88 8.77
C GLY A 38 7.13 11.03 7.50
N LEU A 39 6.25 11.23 6.53
CA LEU A 39 6.39 10.68 5.18
C LEU A 39 7.14 11.69 4.31
N LEU A 40 8.39 11.37 3.95
CA LEU A 40 9.27 12.29 3.20
C LEU A 40 8.93 12.37 1.73
N ASP A 41 8.47 11.26 1.17
CA ASP A 41 8.03 11.19 -0.22
C ASP A 41 7.01 10.08 -0.41
N SER A 42 6.19 10.22 -1.44
CA SER A 42 5.23 9.23 -1.90
C SER A 42 5.12 9.28 -3.41
N SER A 43 5.12 8.13 -4.06
CA SER A 43 4.89 8.03 -5.50
C SER A 43 4.23 6.71 -5.84
N ALA A 44 3.36 6.72 -6.84
CA ALA A 44 2.72 5.51 -7.30
C ALA A 44 2.65 5.47 -8.83
N GLY A 45 2.67 4.27 -9.40
CA GLY A 45 2.54 4.09 -10.84
C GLY A 45 2.08 2.68 -11.18
N VAL A 46 1.46 2.53 -12.35
CA VAL A 46 1.09 1.21 -12.88
C VAL A 46 2.30 0.58 -13.56
N ASP A 47 2.57 -0.67 -13.23
CA ASP A 47 3.57 -1.47 -13.93
C ASP A 47 3.19 -1.65 -15.40
N PHE A 48 4.17 -1.50 -16.31
CA PHE A 48 3.91 -1.58 -17.75
C PHE A 48 3.50 -2.98 -18.22
N ASP A 49 3.95 -4.02 -17.52
CA ASP A 49 3.73 -5.41 -17.91
C ASP A 49 2.53 -6.06 -17.23
N SER A 50 1.97 -5.40 -16.21
CA SER A 50 0.82 -5.90 -15.44
C SER A 50 -0.09 -4.78 -14.96
N ARG A 51 -1.31 -5.13 -14.53
CA ARG A 51 -2.19 -4.18 -13.83
C ARG A 51 -1.87 -4.12 -12.34
N THR A 52 -0.60 -4.01 -11.99
CA THR A 52 -0.16 -3.86 -10.62
C THR A 52 0.28 -2.42 -10.39
N VAL A 53 -0.25 -1.79 -9.36
CA VAL A 53 0.26 -0.50 -8.90
C VAL A 53 1.40 -0.75 -7.93
N LEU A 54 2.54 -0.14 -8.19
CA LEU A 54 3.64 -0.03 -7.25
C LEU A 54 3.54 1.33 -6.56
N TRP A 55 3.46 1.30 -5.24
CA TRP A 55 3.45 2.50 -4.41
C TRP A 55 4.67 2.53 -3.51
N GLU A 56 5.53 3.52 -3.68
CA GLU A 56 6.75 3.69 -2.89
C GLU A 56 6.64 4.84 -1.91
N ASN A 57 7.24 4.66 -0.74
CA ASN A 57 7.28 5.63 0.33
C ASN A 57 8.65 5.68 0.99
N THR A 58 9.01 6.86 1.49
CA THR A 58 10.15 7.03 2.40
C THR A 58 9.69 7.68 3.70
N PHE A 59 9.94 7.03 4.82
CA PHE A 59 9.63 7.55 6.15
C PHE A 59 10.91 8.01 6.85
N VAL A 60 10.79 9.05 7.66
CA VAL A 60 11.89 9.60 8.46
C VAL A 60 12.53 8.53 9.34
N ASP A 61 11.71 7.67 9.95
CA ASP A 61 12.11 6.62 10.86
C ASP A 61 10.98 5.59 11.10
N GLU A 62 11.28 4.55 11.86
CA GLU A 62 10.31 3.52 12.26
C GLU A 62 9.14 4.09 13.08
N ALA A 63 9.41 5.07 13.96
CA ALA A 63 8.36 5.64 14.79
C ALA A 63 7.32 6.41 13.98
N SER A 64 7.75 7.11 12.92
CA SER A 64 6.86 7.78 11.97
C SER A 64 6.00 6.79 11.18
N TYR A 65 6.60 5.66 10.77
CA TYR A 65 5.91 4.61 10.03
C TYR A 65 4.89 3.86 10.90
N SER A 66 5.30 3.33 12.05
CA SER A 66 4.46 2.50 12.91
C SER A 66 3.48 3.28 13.79
N GLY A 67 3.67 4.58 13.94
CA GLY A 67 2.86 5.47 14.75
C GLY A 67 1.95 6.41 13.92
N PRO A 68 2.35 7.68 13.72
CA PRO A 68 1.49 8.70 13.12
C PRO A 68 0.92 8.31 11.75
N TYR A 69 1.71 7.64 10.90
CA TYR A 69 1.26 7.18 9.60
C TYR A 69 0.05 6.24 9.70
N MET A 70 0.14 5.24 10.59
CA MET A 70 -0.88 4.19 10.70
C MET A 70 -2.24 4.70 11.19
N VAL A 71 -2.25 5.80 11.94
CA VAL A 71 -3.45 6.38 12.54
C VAL A 71 -3.87 7.70 11.87
N HIS A 72 -3.20 8.10 10.80
CA HIS A 72 -3.51 9.36 10.14
C HIS A 72 -4.85 9.29 9.38
N PRO A 73 -5.73 10.30 9.47
CA PRO A 73 -7.02 10.31 8.77
C PRO A 73 -6.90 10.08 7.26
N TYR A 74 -5.86 10.61 6.63
CA TYR A 74 -5.62 10.40 5.21
C TYR A 74 -5.28 8.95 4.89
N HIS A 75 -4.47 8.29 5.73
CA HIS A 75 -4.18 6.86 5.56
C HIS A 75 -5.46 6.03 5.69
N ILE A 76 -6.17 6.18 6.80
CA ILE A 76 -7.34 5.37 7.13
C ILE A 76 -8.54 5.69 6.22
N GLY A 77 -8.79 6.98 5.94
CA GLY A 77 -10.00 7.44 5.26
C GLY A 77 -9.89 7.61 3.75
N ALA A 78 -8.66 7.69 3.21
CA ALA A 78 -8.46 7.82 1.77
C ALA A 78 -7.72 6.63 1.18
N ILE A 79 -6.53 6.28 1.71
CA ILE A 79 -5.70 5.21 1.15
C ILE A 79 -6.34 3.85 1.36
N ASP A 80 -6.75 3.55 2.59
CA ASP A 80 -7.30 2.24 2.95
C ASP A 80 -8.58 1.88 2.18
N ASN A 81 -9.33 2.87 1.72
CA ASN A 81 -10.51 2.62 0.89
C ASN A 81 -10.18 1.80 -0.37
N TYR A 82 -9.03 2.05 -0.99
CA TYR A 82 -8.64 1.37 -2.22
C TYR A 82 -7.94 0.02 -1.98
N VAL A 83 -7.32 -0.17 -0.82
CA VAL A 83 -6.35 -1.27 -0.63
C VAL A 83 -6.77 -2.29 0.44
N MET A 84 -7.71 -1.94 1.31
CA MET A 84 -8.11 -2.85 2.38
C MET A 84 -9.31 -3.70 1.98
N PRO A 85 -9.21 -5.05 2.14
CA PRO A 85 -10.26 -5.98 1.69
C PRO A 85 -11.62 -5.77 2.34
N ASP A 86 -11.66 -5.18 3.54
CA ASP A 86 -12.88 -4.85 4.26
C ASP A 86 -13.53 -3.52 3.80
N SER A 87 -12.89 -2.83 2.87
CA SER A 87 -13.47 -1.63 2.26
C SER A 87 -14.35 -1.98 1.08
N PRO A 88 -15.57 -1.45 1.00
CA PRO A 88 -16.42 -1.63 -0.18
C PRO A 88 -15.87 -0.93 -1.45
N GLU A 89 -14.93 0.00 -1.30
CA GLU A 89 -14.24 0.68 -2.39
C GLU A 89 -12.93 -0.03 -2.80
N CYS A 90 -12.58 -1.16 -2.16
CA CYS A 90 -11.34 -1.86 -2.44
C CYS A 90 -11.28 -2.37 -3.88
N ILE A 91 -10.25 -1.97 -4.60
CA ILE A 91 -10.02 -2.34 -6.00
C ILE A 91 -8.78 -3.21 -6.20
N THR A 92 -8.17 -3.66 -5.13
CA THR A 92 -6.94 -4.45 -5.15
C THR A 92 -7.12 -5.80 -4.47
N ASP A 93 -6.32 -6.79 -4.88
CA ASP A 93 -6.29 -8.11 -4.26
C ASP A 93 -4.85 -8.59 -4.08
N ASN A 94 -4.65 -9.50 -3.10
CA ASN A 94 -3.34 -10.09 -2.82
C ASN A 94 -2.22 -9.05 -2.63
N THR A 95 -2.54 -7.93 -1.99
CA THR A 95 -1.59 -6.85 -1.71
C THR A 95 -0.50 -7.30 -0.73
N TYR A 96 0.71 -6.81 -0.93
CA TYR A 96 1.81 -7.02 0.00
C TYR A 96 2.80 -5.86 -0.05
N ALA A 97 3.62 -5.73 0.99
CA ALA A 97 4.66 -4.72 1.04
C ALA A 97 6.01 -5.33 1.38
N THR A 98 7.06 -4.72 0.87
CA THR A 98 8.43 -4.94 1.33
C THR A 98 9.04 -3.61 1.73
N ARG A 99 10.02 -3.62 2.63
CA ARG A 99 10.72 -2.43 3.10
C ARG A 99 12.19 -2.74 3.37
N TYR A 100 13.01 -1.71 3.39
CA TYR A 100 14.37 -1.77 3.90
C TYR A 100 14.73 -0.46 4.61
N THR A 101 15.81 -0.46 5.39
CA THR A 101 16.35 0.74 6.04
C THR A 101 17.49 1.30 5.23
N THR A 102 17.61 2.63 5.23
CA THR A 102 18.68 3.35 4.51
C THR A 102 19.07 4.62 5.28
N PRO A 103 20.36 4.99 5.29
CA PRO A 103 20.81 6.25 5.88
C PRO A 103 20.47 7.48 5.01
N ASP A 104 20.22 7.27 3.72
CA ASP A 104 20.08 8.34 2.73
C ASP A 104 18.72 8.33 2.06
N ALA A 105 18.18 9.54 1.79
CA ALA A 105 17.03 9.68 0.94
C ALA A 105 17.40 9.28 -0.50
N THR A 106 16.66 8.35 -1.07
CA THR A 106 16.87 7.92 -2.45
C THR A 106 16.63 9.09 -3.39
N GLN A 107 17.59 9.39 -4.25
CA GLN A 107 17.38 10.39 -5.30
C GLN A 107 16.32 9.89 -6.29
N LYS A 108 15.26 10.64 -6.43
CA LYS A 108 14.20 10.38 -7.40
C LYS A 108 14.33 11.28 -8.61
N VAL A 109 14.00 10.73 -9.77
CA VAL A 109 13.94 11.47 -11.02
C VAL A 109 12.48 11.84 -11.28
N ARG A 110 12.20 13.15 -11.28
CA ARG A 110 10.86 13.66 -11.53
C ARG A 110 10.41 13.32 -12.96
N GLY A 111 9.18 12.81 -13.11
CA GLY A 111 8.63 12.43 -14.42
C GLY A 111 9.37 11.27 -15.08
N GLY A 112 10.18 10.51 -14.30
CA GLY A 112 11.00 9.43 -14.82
C GLY A 112 10.32 8.06 -14.74
N ILE A 113 11.12 7.06 -15.09
CA ILE A 113 10.75 5.65 -14.98
C ILE A 113 11.46 5.04 -13.78
N ARG A 114 10.70 4.29 -12.98
CA ARG A 114 11.23 3.50 -11.89
C ARG A 114 11.16 2.02 -12.25
N ARG A 115 12.27 1.33 -12.10
CA ARG A 115 12.31 -0.13 -12.18
C ARG A 115 12.79 -0.67 -10.84
N VAL A 116 11.97 -1.48 -10.20
CA VAL A 116 12.23 -2.06 -8.87
C VAL A 116 12.31 -3.56 -9.00
N LEU A 117 13.44 -4.12 -8.57
CA LEU A 117 13.67 -5.55 -8.49
C LEU A 117 13.55 -5.96 -7.03
N LEU A 118 12.62 -6.87 -6.75
CA LEU A 118 12.52 -7.59 -5.50
C LEU A 118 13.18 -8.94 -5.72
N LEU A 119 14.19 -9.28 -4.95
CA LEU A 119 14.98 -10.48 -5.20
C LEU A 119 15.45 -11.17 -3.91
N ASN A 120 15.75 -12.46 -4.05
CA ASN A 120 16.40 -13.26 -3.03
C ASN A 120 17.74 -13.73 -3.58
N ALA A 121 18.83 -13.09 -3.15
CA ALA A 121 20.16 -13.59 -3.39
C ALA A 121 20.36 -14.89 -2.60
N SER A 122 20.92 -15.91 -3.23
CA SER A 122 21.06 -17.23 -2.60
C SER A 122 22.16 -17.25 -1.53
N THR A 123 23.18 -16.43 -1.70
CA THR A 123 24.31 -16.31 -0.77
C THR A 123 24.70 -14.83 -0.56
N GLU A 124 25.50 -14.56 0.47
CA GLU A 124 26.08 -13.23 0.70
C GLU A 124 27.01 -12.80 -0.44
N ALA A 125 27.69 -13.74 -1.08
CA ALA A 125 28.52 -13.45 -2.24
C ALA A 125 27.70 -13.00 -3.44
N ASP A 126 26.52 -13.61 -3.67
CA ASP A 126 25.59 -13.20 -4.72
C ASP A 126 25.02 -11.80 -4.43
N ALA A 127 24.64 -11.53 -3.17
CA ALA A 127 24.18 -10.21 -2.75
C ALA A 127 25.24 -9.13 -3.00
N SER A 128 26.49 -9.38 -2.60
CA SER A 128 27.62 -8.48 -2.83
C SER A 128 27.91 -8.26 -4.33
N ALA A 129 27.71 -9.28 -5.17
CA ALA A 129 27.86 -9.14 -6.61
C ALA A 129 26.76 -8.25 -7.22
N ILE A 130 25.51 -8.36 -6.75
CA ILE A 130 24.41 -7.49 -7.18
C ILE A 130 24.64 -6.07 -6.70
N GLU A 131 25.09 -5.87 -5.45
CA GLU A 131 25.43 -4.56 -4.92
C GLU A 131 26.53 -3.90 -5.75
N ALA A 132 27.56 -4.63 -6.17
CA ALA A 132 28.60 -4.12 -7.04
C ALA A 132 28.08 -3.68 -8.42
N LEU A 133 27.11 -4.41 -8.99
CA LEU A 133 26.39 -3.99 -10.21
C LEU A 133 25.58 -2.72 -9.97
N ALA A 134 24.91 -2.63 -8.83
CA ALA A 134 24.11 -1.46 -8.47
C ALA A 134 24.95 -0.20 -8.20
N ALA A 135 26.18 -0.36 -7.72
CA ALA A 135 27.10 0.75 -7.42
C ALA A 135 27.68 1.43 -8.66
N GLN A 136 27.67 0.76 -9.81
CA GLN A 136 28.23 1.28 -11.07
C GLN A 136 27.19 1.17 -12.22
N PRO A 137 26.07 1.85 -12.11
CA PRO A 137 24.98 1.67 -13.06
C PRO A 137 25.30 2.39 -14.37
N PRO A 138 25.54 1.66 -15.47
CA PRO A 138 25.57 2.29 -16.78
C PRO A 138 24.17 2.77 -17.16
N GLU A 139 24.06 3.92 -17.80
CA GLU A 139 22.80 4.39 -18.36
C GLU A 139 21.64 4.62 -17.36
N MET A 140 21.87 4.63 -16.03
CA MET A 140 20.86 4.94 -15.03
C MET A 140 21.02 6.36 -14.50
N ALA A 141 19.91 7.00 -14.13
CA ALA A 141 19.93 8.29 -13.45
C ALA A 141 20.22 8.15 -11.95
N ALA A 142 19.73 7.04 -11.35
CA ALA A 142 20.05 6.67 -9.97
C ALA A 142 19.89 5.14 -9.80
N SER A 143 20.62 4.59 -8.84
CA SER A 143 20.57 3.18 -8.45
C SER A 143 20.80 3.05 -6.97
N VAL A 144 19.97 2.25 -6.29
CA VAL A 144 20.07 1.97 -4.86
C VAL A 144 19.83 0.50 -4.62
N PHE A 145 20.75 -0.12 -3.90
CA PHE A 145 20.59 -1.49 -3.44
C PHE A 145 20.31 -1.52 -1.94
N GLY A 146 19.14 -2.02 -1.57
CA GLY A 146 18.69 -2.13 -0.19
C GLY A 146 18.82 -3.57 0.29
N ALA A 147 19.66 -3.78 1.29
CA ALA A 147 19.87 -5.07 1.95
C ALA A 147 19.61 -5.00 3.45
N ASP A 148 19.65 -3.80 4.04
CA ASP A 148 19.56 -3.62 5.47
C ASP A 148 18.10 -3.74 5.93
N ASP A 149 17.87 -4.65 6.87
CA ASP A 149 16.58 -4.82 7.54
C ASP A 149 15.41 -5.03 6.57
N VAL A 150 15.69 -5.75 5.47
CA VAL A 150 14.67 -6.07 4.48
C VAL A 150 13.63 -6.99 5.10
N GLY A 151 12.41 -6.52 5.11
CA GLY A 151 11.29 -7.21 5.70
C GLY A 151 10.02 -6.99 4.89
N TRP A 152 8.96 -7.64 5.31
CA TRP A 152 7.66 -7.47 4.72
C TRP A 152 6.61 -7.16 5.77
N VAL A 153 5.58 -6.42 5.38
CA VAL A 153 4.62 -5.79 6.28
C VAL A 153 3.22 -6.42 6.15
N SER A 154 3.07 -7.39 5.26
CA SER A 154 1.78 -8.06 5.01
C SER A 154 1.94 -9.57 5.08
N ALA A 155 0.99 -10.24 5.75
CA ALA A 155 0.94 -11.70 5.91
C ALA A 155 0.84 -12.49 4.60
N LYS A 156 0.55 -11.85 3.47
CA LYS A 156 0.40 -12.48 2.14
C LYS A 156 1.64 -12.31 1.24
N GLY A 157 2.65 -11.56 1.67
CA GLY A 157 3.84 -11.28 0.87
C GLY A 157 4.86 -12.41 0.93
N ARG A 158 5.73 -12.44 -0.09
CA ARG A 158 6.95 -13.26 -0.05
C ARG A 158 7.99 -12.52 0.77
N ALA A 159 8.81 -13.27 1.51
CA ALA A 159 9.99 -12.70 2.14
C ALA A 159 11.02 -12.43 1.04
N TRP A 160 11.28 -11.17 0.76
CA TRP A 160 12.38 -10.73 -0.10
C TRP A 160 13.59 -10.43 0.78
N THR A 161 14.78 -10.70 0.29
CA THR A 161 16.02 -10.41 1.03
C THR A 161 16.67 -9.12 0.58
N HIS A 162 16.40 -8.68 -0.65
CA HIS A 162 17.01 -7.50 -1.24
C HIS A 162 16.02 -6.75 -2.13
N VAL A 163 16.25 -5.44 -2.23
CA VAL A 163 15.53 -4.55 -3.14
C VAL A 163 16.56 -3.78 -3.97
N TRP A 164 16.45 -3.81 -5.28
CA TRP A 164 17.26 -2.96 -6.15
C TRP A 164 16.38 -1.95 -6.89
N GLU A 165 16.55 -0.69 -6.56
CA GLU A 165 15.85 0.42 -7.20
C GLU A 165 16.70 1.00 -8.32
N GLN A 166 16.12 1.12 -9.49
CA GLN A 166 16.71 1.71 -10.67
C GLN A 166 15.83 2.87 -11.14
N ALA A 167 16.42 4.04 -11.37
CA ALA A 167 15.72 5.21 -11.87
C ALA A 167 16.26 5.65 -13.23
N PHE A 168 15.35 6.01 -14.12
CA PHE A 168 15.64 6.46 -15.47
C PHE A 168 14.91 7.78 -15.73
N THR A 169 15.51 8.67 -16.51
CA THR A 169 14.90 9.95 -16.86
C THR A 169 13.67 9.78 -17.75
N ASP A 170 13.69 8.75 -18.60
CA ASP A 170 12.63 8.44 -19.55
C ASP A 170 12.73 6.99 -20.07
N MET A 171 11.75 6.59 -20.88
CA MET A 171 11.71 5.27 -21.52
C MET A 171 12.87 5.02 -22.47
N ALA A 172 13.43 6.06 -23.08
CA ALA A 172 14.57 5.89 -23.98
C ALA A 172 15.82 5.51 -23.20
N GLN A 173 16.03 6.11 -22.02
CA GLN A 173 17.15 5.73 -21.15
C GLN A 173 16.98 4.31 -20.61
N LEU A 174 15.77 3.94 -20.15
CA LEU A 174 15.50 2.57 -19.73
C LEU A 174 15.79 1.57 -20.85
N LYS A 175 15.36 1.85 -22.08
CA LYS A 175 15.60 0.98 -23.22
C LYS A 175 17.10 0.82 -23.50
N ARG A 176 17.88 1.93 -23.51
CA ARG A 176 19.34 1.84 -23.66
C ARG A 176 19.98 0.95 -22.61
N TYR A 177 19.55 1.09 -21.34
CA TYR A 177 20.03 0.21 -20.29
C TYR A 177 19.68 -1.26 -20.53
N LEU A 178 18.44 -1.58 -20.90
CA LEU A 178 18.02 -2.95 -21.17
C LEU A 178 18.73 -3.59 -22.38
N ASP A 179 19.25 -2.77 -23.30
CA ASP A 179 20.03 -3.20 -24.45
C ASP A 179 21.53 -3.44 -24.08
N THR A 180 21.98 -3.08 -22.86
CA THR A 180 23.31 -3.44 -22.37
C THR A 180 23.37 -4.92 -21.94
N PRO A 181 24.56 -5.54 -21.93
CA PRO A 181 24.70 -6.91 -21.40
C PRO A 181 24.20 -7.05 -19.96
N GLU A 182 24.53 -6.08 -19.10
CA GLU A 182 24.12 -6.05 -17.70
C GLU A 182 22.61 -5.87 -17.56
N GLY A 183 22.01 -4.93 -18.29
CA GLY A 183 20.56 -4.67 -18.23
C GLY A 183 19.76 -5.85 -18.73
N THR A 184 20.23 -6.53 -19.78
CA THR A 184 19.66 -7.78 -20.28
C THR A 184 19.75 -8.88 -19.22
N ALA A 185 20.94 -9.07 -18.65
CA ALA A 185 21.18 -10.10 -17.63
C ALA A 185 20.37 -9.88 -16.35
N CYS A 186 20.27 -8.63 -15.88
CA CYS A 186 19.48 -8.28 -14.68
C CYS A 186 17.95 -8.24 -14.92
N SER A 187 17.49 -8.84 -16.02
CA SER A 187 16.05 -8.89 -16.35
C SER A 187 15.39 -10.24 -16.11
N SER A 188 16.18 -11.28 -15.77
CA SER A 188 15.67 -12.62 -15.46
C SER A 188 16.61 -13.37 -14.51
N ILE A 189 16.10 -14.43 -13.89
CA ILE A 189 16.91 -15.34 -13.04
C ILE A 189 18.03 -15.97 -13.87
N GLU A 190 17.72 -16.43 -15.08
CA GLU A 190 18.69 -17.04 -16.00
C GLU A 190 19.78 -16.02 -16.42
N GLY A 191 19.37 -14.76 -16.57
CA GLY A 191 20.28 -13.67 -16.87
C GLY A 191 21.28 -13.43 -15.73
N PHE A 192 20.82 -13.37 -14.48
CA PHE A 192 21.70 -13.30 -13.31
C PHE A 192 22.66 -14.51 -13.25
N ALA A 193 22.15 -15.70 -13.50
CA ALA A 193 22.97 -16.90 -13.54
C ALA A 193 24.08 -16.83 -14.62
N SER A 194 23.84 -16.16 -15.75
CA SER A 194 24.87 -15.94 -16.79
C SER A 194 26.02 -15.04 -16.33
N LEU A 195 25.77 -14.21 -15.30
CA LEU A 195 26.79 -13.40 -14.63
C LEU A 195 27.47 -14.16 -13.47
N GLY A 196 27.11 -15.41 -13.23
CA GLY A 196 27.60 -16.20 -12.10
C GLY A 196 26.94 -15.83 -10.76
N ILE A 197 25.76 -15.20 -10.79
CA ILE A 197 25.00 -14.75 -9.62
C ILE A 197 23.77 -15.63 -9.47
N ASP A 198 23.62 -16.27 -8.31
CA ASP A 198 22.45 -17.11 -8.02
C ASP A 198 21.36 -16.29 -7.31
N VAL A 199 20.19 -16.18 -7.97
CA VAL A 199 19.00 -15.51 -7.49
C VAL A 199 17.87 -16.53 -7.42
N GLY A 200 17.45 -16.89 -6.20
CA GLY A 200 16.43 -17.91 -5.97
C GLY A 200 15.01 -17.44 -6.35
N SER A 201 14.74 -16.13 -6.32
CA SER A 201 13.50 -15.55 -6.82
C SER A 201 13.70 -14.10 -7.21
N LEU A 202 12.93 -13.66 -8.23
CA LEU A 202 12.98 -12.30 -8.78
C LEU A 202 11.58 -11.84 -9.14
N LYS A 203 11.28 -10.59 -8.81
CA LYS A 203 10.12 -9.88 -9.33
C LYS A 203 10.52 -8.47 -9.73
N ILE A 204 10.10 -8.05 -10.90
CA ILE A 204 10.44 -6.74 -11.48
C ILE A 204 9.16 -5.97 -11.71
N PHE A 205 9.18 -4.70 -11.33
CA PHE A 205 8.14 -3.72 -11.63
C PHE A 205 8.76 -2.55 -12.34
N THR A 206 8.14 -2.10 -13.41
CA THR A 206 8.59 -0.95 -14.20
C THR A 206 7.43 0.02 -14.37
N CYS A 207 7.52 1.17 -13.71
CA CYS A 207 6.42 2.13 -13.63
C CYS A 207 6.88 3.54 -13.99
N PRO A 208 6.01 4.37 -14.59
CA PRO A 208 6.20 5.80 -14.61
C PRO A 208 5.96 6.35 -13.21
N PHE A 209 6.80 7.26 -12.74
CA PHE A 209 6.59 7.95 -11.48
C PHE A 209 6.62 9.46 -11.66
N GLU A 210 5.63 10.12 -11.05
CA GLU A 210 5.65 11.54 -10.83
C GLU A 210 5.98 11.81 -9.37
N LEU A 211 7.01 12.62 -9.14
CA LEU A 211 7.35 13.07 -7.79
C LEU A 211 6.33 14.12 -7.33
N SER A 212 5.97 14.06 -6.07
CA SER A 212 5.26 15.18 -5.45
C SER A 212 6.09 16.47 -5.60
N PRO A 213 5.49 17.59 -6.02
CA PRO A 213 6.20 18.87 -6.15
C PRO A 213 6.47 19.56 -4.81
N VAL A 214 6.08 18.96 -3.68
CA VAL A 214 6.15 19.60 -2.36
C VAL A 214 7.51 19.36 -1.73
N GLU A 215 8.20 20.44 -1.37
CA GLU A 215 9.34 20.37 -0.46
C GLU A 215 8.81 20.05 0.95
N HIS A 216 9.26 18.92 1.52
CA HIS A 216 8.86 18.53 2.86
C HIS A 216 9.74 19.19 3.90
N GLN A 217 9.11 19.96 4.77
CA GLN A 217 9.66 20.22 6.09
C GLN A 217 9.36 18.98 6.93
N SER A 218 10.40 18.34 7.46
CA SER A 218 10.25 17.21 8.38
C SER A 218 9.41 17.64 9.60
N PRO A 219 8.12 17.32 9.68
CA PRO A 219 7.32 17.71 10.83
C PRO A 219 7.64 16.81 11.99
N SER A 220 7.72 17.38 13.18
CA SER A 220 7.67 16.58 14.40
C SER A 220 6.36 15.78 14.41
N ALA A 221 6.42 14.50 14.79
CA ALA A 221 5.23 13.67 14.92
C ALA A 221 4.23 14.37 15.86
N PRO A 222 2.96 14.55 15.45
CA PRO A 222 1.94 15.09 16.33
C PRO A 222 1.75 14.14 17.52
N PRO A 223 1.34 14.65 18.69
CA PRO A 223 0.97 13.80 19.81
C PRO A 223 -0.16 12.85 19.38
N PRO A 224 -0.27 11.65 20.03
CA PRO A 224 -1.35 10.72 19.76
C PRO A 224 -2.71 11.41 19.83
N ASP A 225 -3.50 11.28 18.80
CA ASP A 225 -4.86 11.83 18.77
C ASP A 225 -5.79 10.89 19.57
N THR A 226 -6.25 11.35 20.71
CA THR A 226 -7.15 10.62 21.62
C THR A 226 -8.59 11.11 21.50
N THR A 227 -8.90 11.94 20.51
CA THR A 227 -10.24 12.49 20.32
C THR A 227 -11.17 11.44 19.71
N PRO A 228 -12.39 11.25 20.27
CA PRO A 228 -13.40 10.38 19.70
C PRO A 228 -13.73 10.73 18.26
N VAL A 229 -13.94 9.70 17.45
CA VAL A 229 -14.31 9.81 16.05
C VAL A 229 -15.59 9.07 15.76
N LEU A 230 -16.35 9.55 14.78
CA LEU A 230 -17.46 8.81 14.20
C LEU A 230 -16.96 8.10 12.94
N TYR A 231 -17.17 6.81 12.90
CA TYR A 231 -16.84 5.95 11.77
C TYR A 231 -18.11 5.55 11.06
N THR A 232 -18.34 6.08 9.87
CA THR A 232 -19.52 5.80 9.05
C THR A 232 -19.15 4.87 7.91
N ILE A 233 -19.89 3.78 7.78
CA ILE A 233 -19.82 2.84 6.68
C ILE A 233 -21.12 2.97 5.88
N THR A 234 -21.00 3.13 4.57
CA THR A 234 -22.08 3.01 3.60
C THR A 234 -21.80 1.82 2.72
N ALA A 235 -22.64 0.82 2.72
CA ALA A 235 -22.51 -0.34 1.84
C ALA A 235 -23.66 -0.37 0.83
N HIS A 236 -23.29 -0.50 -0.46
CA HIS A 236 -24.26 -0.74 -1.54
C HIS A 236 -24.48 -2.25 -1.63
N THR A 237 -25.71 -2.69 -1.52
CA THR A 237 -26.04 -4.12 -1.51
C THR A 237 -27.23 -4.44 -2.40
N ALA A 238 -27.24 -5.65 -2.93
CA ALA A 238 -28.40 -6.18 -3.67
C ALA A 238 -29.48 -6.71 -2.73
N ASP A 239 -29.11 -7.07 -1.50
CA ASP A 239 -30.02 -7.62 -0.47
C ASP A 239 -29.68 -7.00 0.89
N ALA A 240 -30.39 -5.91 1.22
CA ALA A 240 -30.17 -5.17 2.44
C ALA A 240 -30.54 -5.95 3.71
N ASP A 241 -31.57 -6.82 3.64
CA ASP A 241 -32.00 -7.61 4.79
C ASP A 241 -30.93 -8.67 5.11
N ALA A 242 -30.47 -9.42 4.12
CA ALA A 242 -29.40 -10.39 4.31
C ALA A 242 -28.10 -9.76 4.81
N TYR A 243 -27.77 -8.56 4.32
CA TYR A 243 -26.57 -7.85 4.76
C TYR A 243 -26.71 -7.35 6.20
N VAL A 244 -27.85 -6.79 6.58
CA VAL A 244 -28.11 -6.36 7.98
C VAL A 244 -28.06 -7.55 8.93
N ASP A 245 -28.71 -8.67 8.58
CA ASP A 245 -28.64 -9.90 9.38
C ASP A 245 -27.19 -10.39 9.57
N LEU A 246 -26.35 -10.26 8.55
CA LEU A 246 -24.93 -10.61 8.64
C LEU A 246 -24.19 -9.66 9.58
N LEU A 247 -24.44 -8.34 9.47
CA LEU A 247 -23.86 -7.35 10.36
C LEU A 247 -24.19 -7.64 11.81
N GLU A 248 -25.48 -7.86 12.14
CA GLU A 248 -25.95 -8.11 13.51
C GLU A 248 -25.37 -9.40 14.10
N ARG A 249 -25.18 -10.43 13.29
CA ARG A 249 -24.62 -11.71 13.75
C ARG A 249 -23.12 -11.70 13.93
N CYS A 250 -22.39 -10.98 13.11
CA CYS A 250 -20.92 -11.12 13.02
C CYS A 250 -20.19 -9.81 13.27
N TYR A 251 -20.57 -8.73 12.57
CA TYR A 251 -19.84 -7.47 12.60
C TYR A 251 -20.07 -6.69 13.90
N ASP A 252 -21.34 -6.57 14.32
CA ASP A 252 -21.70 -5.76 15.48
C ASP A 252 -21.13 -6.32 16.79
N PRO A 253 -21.21 -7.65 17.05
CA PRO A 253 -20.54 -8.21 18.23
C PRO A 253 -19.03 -7.98 18.21
N PHE A 254 -18.38 -8.19 17.06
CA PHE A 254 -16.94 -7.95 16.94
C PHE A 254 -16.57 -6.48 17.24
N MET A 255 -17.32 -5.54 16.70
CA MET A 255 -17.10 -4.11 16.93
C MET A 255 -17.31 -3.75 18.42
N ALA A 256 -18.40 -4.22 19.02
CA ALA A 256 -18.72 -3.96 20.42
C ALA A 256 -17.67 -4.57 21.39
N ASP A 257 -17.23 -5.79 21.13
CA ASP A 257 -16.18 -6.47 21.94
C ASP A 257 -14.82 -5.75 21.86
N ASN A 258 -14.65 -4.92 20.84
CA ASN A 258 -13.46 -4.11 20.65
C ASN A 258 -13.65 -2.63 21.03
N GLY A 259 -14.64 -2.32 21.86
CA GLY A 259 -14.79 -1.01 22.51
C GLY A 259 -15.43 0.05 21.61
N THR A 260 -16.13 -0.34 20.56
CA THR A 260 -16.88 0.61 19.73
C THR A 260 -18.38 0.58 20.07
N THR A 261 -19.07 1.67 19.75
CA THR A 261 -20.51 1.80 20.01
C THR A 261 -21.23 2.11 18.72
N LEU A 262 -22.18 1.24 18.31
CA LEU A 262 -23.10 1.55 17.22
C LEU A 262 -24.04 2.67 17.66
N LEU A 263 -24.02 3.79 16.97
CA LEU A 263 -24.91 4.93 17.24
C LEU A 263 -26.20 4.83 16.43
N GLU A 264 -26.08 4.47 15.16
CA GLU A 264 -27.22 4.40 14.25
C GLU A 264 -26.94 3.45 13.10
N ARG A 265 -28.02 2.85 12.62
CA ARG A 265 -28.05 2.11 11.36
C ARG A 265 -29.34 2.43 10.64
N TRP A 266 -29.26 2.66 9.36
CA TRP A 266 -30.40 2.87 8.50
C TRP A 266 -30.13 2.37 7.08
N ARG A 267 -31.20 2.12 6.35
CA ARG A 267 -31.14 1.72 4.95
C ARG A 267 -32.02 2.62 4.10
N THR A 268 -31.67 2.74 2.83
CA THR A 268 -32.54 3.40 1.87
C THR A 268 -33.84 2.62 1.72
N LEU A 269 -34.93 3.35 1.55
CA LEU A 269 -36.20 2.73 1.19
C LEU A 269 -36.09 2.14 -0.22
N ASP A 270 -36.80 1.03 -0.46
CA ASP A 270 -36.88 0.43 -1.78
C ASP A 270 -37.39 1.45 -2.81
N GLN A 271 -36.53 1.76 -3.78
CA GLN A 271 -36.81 2.67 -4.89
C GLN A 271 -36.83 1.92 -6.24
N GLY A 272 -37.05 0.60 -6.19
CA GLY A 272 -37.20 -0.26 -7.36
C GLY A 272 -35.88 -0.57 -8.07
N TYR A 273 -35.45 0.27 -8.99
CA TYR A 273 -34.24 0.04 -9.80
C TYR A 273 -32.96 0.53 -9.14
N LEU A 274 -33.06 1.24 -8.02
CA LEU A 274 -31.87 1.72 -7.31
C LEU A 274 -31.32 0.64 -6.39
N GLN A 275 -30.00 0.61 -6.30
CA GLN A 275 -29.29 -0.29 -5.39
C GLN A 275 -29.58 0.15 -3.94
N ALA A 276 -29.88 -0.81 -3.06
CA ALA A 276 -30.08 -0.52 -1.66
C ALA A 276 -28.76 -0.13 -0.99
N GLU A 277 -28.82 0.84 -0.07
CA GLU A 277 -27.70 1.24 0.75
C GLU A 277 -28.00 0.94 2.22
N VAL A 278 -27.00 0.42 2.91
CA VAL A 278 -27.00 0.25 4.36
C VAL A 278 -25.92 1.15 4.94
N HIS A 279 -26.34 2.04 5.85
CA HIS A 279 -25.45 2.96 6.56
C HIS A 279 -25.33 2.52 8.01
N SER A 280 -24.14 2.56 8.56
CA SER A 280 -23.87 2.34 9.98
C SER A 280 -22.88 3.38 10.49
N THR A 281 -23.20 4.04 11.59
CA THR A 281 -22.30 5.01 12.25
C THR A 281 -21.90 4.46 13.61
N TRP A 282 -20.60 4.35 13.81
CA TRP A 282 -19.96 3.86 15.01
C TRP A 282 -19.20 4.98 15.70
N GLN A 283 -19.27 5.03 17.02
CA GLN A 283 -18.36 5.85 17.83
C GLN A 283 -17.16 4.99 18.22
N ILE A 284 -15.96 5.55 18.02
CA ILE A 284 -14.67 4.96 18.37
C ILE A 284 -13.89 5.99 19.19
N ASP A 285 -13.20 5.55 20.23
CA ASP A 285 -12.51 6.43 21.18
C ASP A 285 -11.44 7.32 20.53
N SER A 286 -10.79 6.82 19.47
CA SER A 286 -9.80 7.58 18.69
C SER A 286 -9.43 6.86 17.40
N LEU A 287 -8.70 7.53 16.51
CA LEU A 287 -8.11 6.86 15.34
C LEU A 287 -7.04 5.82 15.75
N ALA A 288 -6.36 6.00 16.87
CA ALA A 288 -5.45 5.01 17.41
C ALA A 288 -6.22 3.73 17.82
N ALA A 289 -7.33 3.86 18.55
CA ALA A 289 -8.20 2.73 18.89
C ALA A 289 -8.74 2.00 17.65
N TYR A 290 -9.05 2.73 16.58
CA TYR A 290 -9.43 2.11 15.30
C TYR A 290 -8.29 1.34 14.66
N SER A 291 -7.07 1.84 14.71
CA SER A 291 -5.88 1.12 14.22
C SER A 291 -5.65 -0.19 14.97
N ASP A 292 -5.80 -0.16 16.30
CA ASP A 292 -5.70 -1.37 17.14
C ASP A 292 -6.82 -2.37 16.82
N LEU A 293 -8.05 -1.90 16.62
CA LEU A 293 -9.16 -2.71 16.15
C LEU A 293 -8.81 -3.41 14.82
N ARG A 294 -8.28 -2.68 13.86
CA ARG A 294 -7.88 -3.23 12.55
C ARG A 294 -6.77 -4.27 12.65
N ALA A 295 -5.79 -4.07 13.52
CA ALA A 295 -4.74 -5.07 13.74
C ALA A 295 -5.33 -6.41 14.18
N LYS A 296 -6.41 -6.40 14.95
CA LYS A 296 -7.13 -7.62 15.37
C LYS A 296 -7.86 -8.29 14.21
N THR A 297 -8.43 -7.53 13.27
CA THR A 297 -9.15 -8.11 12.12
C THR A 297 -8.26 -8.99 11.25
N ILE A 298 -6.96 -8.71 11.17
CA ILE A 298 -6.01 -9.46 10.33
C ILE A 298 -5.83 -10.90 10.83
N SER A 299 -5.90 -11.11 12.14
CA SER A 299 -5.63 -12.41 12.79
C SER A 299 -6.89 -13.14 13.28
N ASP A 300 -8.06 -12.50 13.24
CA ASP A 300 -9.31 -13.07 13.75
C ASP A 300 -10.00 -13.96 12.70
N PRO A 301 -10.17 -15.27 12.98
CA PRO A 301 -10.88 -16.17 12.08
C PRO A 301 -12.36 -15.81 11.89
N ALA A 302 -13.01 -15.23 12.91
CA ALA A 302 -14.41 -14.81 12.82
C ALA A 302 -14.55 -13.62 11.88
N TRP A 303 -13.58 -12.69 11.91
CA TRP A 303 -13.53 -11.60 10.93
C TRP A 303 -13.34 -12.11 9.50
N SER A 304 -12.44 -13.07 9.29
CA SER A 304 -12.23 -13.67 7.96
C SER A 304 -13.49 -14.36 7.42
N ALA A 305 -14.26 -15.03 8.31
CA ALA A 305 -15.54 -15.63 7.95
C ALA A 305 -16.58 -14.56 7.58
N TYR A 306 -16.69 -13.49 8.38
CA TYR A 306 -17.56 -12.35 8.07
C TYR A 306 -17.24 -11.76 6.70
N VAL A 307 -15.97 -11.44 6.41
CA VAL A 307 -15.57 -10.87 5.13
C VAL A 307 -15.94 -11.76 3.96
N LYS A 308 -15.73 -13.08 4.09
CA LYS A 308 -16.12 -14.07 3.07
C LYS A 308 -17.61 -14.04 2.78
N ASP A 309 -18.45 -13.94 3.83
CA ASP A 309 -19.90 -13.94 3.69
C ASP A 309 -20.43 -12.56 3.23
N ALA A 310 -19.73 -11.46 3.53
CA ALA A 310 -20.10 -10.12 3.11
C ALA A 310 -19.78 -9.85 1.63
N LEU A 311 -18.67 -10.37 1.09
CA LEU A 311 -18.24 -10.13 -0.29
C LEU A 311 -19.32 -10.36 -1.35
N PRO A 312 -20.13 -11.43 -1.33
CA PRO A 312 -21.18 -11.62 -2.32
C PRO A 312 -22.36 -10.65 -2.17
N LEU A 313 -22.57 -10.09 -0.98
CA LEU A 313 -23.67 -9.18 -0.68
C LEU A 313 -23.34 -7.72 -1.01
N VAL A 314 -22.09 -7.29 -0.80
CA VAL A 314 -21.67 -5.91 -1.00
C VAL A 314 -21.19 -5.69 -2.44
N LYS A 315 -21.71 -4.65 -3.09
CA LYS A 315 -21.41 -4.28 -4.48
C LYS A 315 -20.55 -3.01 -4.58
N GLY A 316 -20.29 -2.37 -3.47
CA GLY A 316 -19.54 -1.12 -3.34
C GLY A 316 -19.96 -0.37 -2.09
N GLY A 317 -19.45 0.82 -1.93
CA GLY A 317 -19.78 1.68 -0.79
C GLY A 317 -18.65 2.65 -0.45
N SER A 318 -18.69 3.17 0.77
CA SER A 318 -17.66 4.07 1.27
C SER A 318 -17.47 3.97 2.78
N ARG A 319 -16.30 4.38 3.25
CA ARG A 319 -15.98 4.56 4.68
C ARG A 319 -15.54 5.99 4.92
N ARG A 320 -16.01 6.57 6.01
CA ARG A 320 -15.64 7.93 6.38
C ARG A 320 -15.43 8.08 7.88
N PHE A 321 -14.49 8.95 8.23
CA PHE A 321 -14.25 9.34 9.61
C PHE A 321 -14.65 10.79 9.78
N HIS A 322 -15.38 11.07 10.85
CA HIS A 322 -15.85 12.40 11.19
C HIS A 322 -15.42 12.72 12.61
N ARG A 323 -15.17 13.99 12.87
CA ARG A 323 -14.91 14.53 14.22
C ARG A 323 -15.97 15.57 14.53
N ALA A 324 -16.46 15.55 15.75
CA ALA A 324 -17.30 16.65 16.22
C ALA A 324 -16.49 17.96 16.20
N LEU A 325 -17.12 19.03 15.73
CA LEU A 325 -16.54 20.38 15.70
C LEU A 325 -16.68 21.07 17.04
#